data_d905c54338565edaeb753c25c3333ec8
#
_entry.id   d905c54338565edaeb753c25c3333ec8
#
_cell.length_a   1.000
_cell.length_b   1.000
_cell.length_c   1.000
_cell.angle_alpha   90.00
_cell.angle_beta   90.00
_cell.angle_gamma   90.00
#
_symmetry.space_group_name_H-M   'P 1'
#
loop_
_entity.id
_entity.type
_entity.pdbx_description
1 polymer ?
#
loop_
_entity_poly.entity_id
_entity_poly.type
_entity_poly.pdbx_seq_one_letter_code
_entity_poly.pdbx_strand_id
1 'polypeptide(L)'
;MHATPEQSFAWLRDRMGELEISSLEDLAERCGSDKGNISRIFHQQQRPRVDALEPLAFGLEVSVYELLVRIGAVDPTEDQPPVVQRAGQRITFNWPD
;
A
#
# COMPACT_ATOMS: atom_id res chain seq x y z
N MET A 1 15.36 -0.46 -3.04
CA MET A 1 15.34 0.88 -2.47
C MET A 1 13.91 1.29 -2.17
N HIS A 2 13.70 1.91 -1.02
CA HIS A 2 12.36 2.30 -0.61
C HIS A 2 11.93 3.59 -1.30
N ALA A 3 10.65 3.72 -1.55
CA ALA A 3 10.12 4.96 -2.11
C ALA A 3 10.35 6.11 -1.14
N THR A 4 10.69 7.27 -1.68
CA THR A 4 10.81 8.48 -0.86
C THR A 4 9.43 9.07 -0.63
N PRO A 5 9.28 9.98 0.37
CA PRO A 5 7.99 10.63 0.55
C PRO A 5 7.49 11.34 -0.70
N GLU A 6 8.38 11.97 -1.45
CA GLU A 6 7.97 12.63 -2.67
C GLU A 6 7.46 11.65 -3.71
N GLN A 7 8.14 10.52 -3.85
CA GLN A 7 7.70 9.49 -4.78
C GLN A 7 6.37 8.89 -4.36
N SER A 8 6.22 8.68 -3.07
CA SER A 8 5.00 8.13 -2.51
C SER A 8 3.79 9.01 -2.81
N PHE A 9 3.94 10.29 -2.54
CA PHE A 9 2.82 11.21 -2.72
C PHE A 9 2.55 11.46 -4.20
N ALA A 10 3.59 11.50 -5.04
CA ALA A 10 3.40 11.63 -6.48
C ALA A 10 2.64 10.43 -7.04
N TRP A 11 2.99 9.23 -6.59
CA TRP A 11 2.27 8.04 -7.02
C TRP A 11 0.79 8.13 -6.62
N LEU A 12 0.55 8.60 -5.39
CA LEU A 12 -0.82 8.72 -4.91
C LEU A 12 -1.63 9.65 -5.81
N ARG A 13 -1.07 10.80 -6.13
CA ARG A 13 -1.77 11.74 -6.98
C ARG A 13 -2.05 11.17 -8.36
N ASP A 14 -1.05 10.48 -8.93
CA ASP A 14 -1.24 9.88 -10.24
C ASP A 14 -2.30 8.79 -10.20
N ARG A 15 -2.27 7.98 -9.15
CA ARG A 15 -3.24 6.89 -9.04
C ARG A 15 -4.65 7.43 -8.84
N MET A 16 -4.78 8.47 -8.02
CA MET A 16 -6.09 9.11 -7.85
C MET A 16 -6.61 9.64 -9.18
N GLY A 17 -5.72 10.21 -9.99
CA GLY A 17 -6.13 10.69 -11.30
C GLY A 17 -6.61 9.58 -12.20
N GLU A 18 -5.92 8.43 -12.18
CA GLU A 18 -6.33 7.27 -12.96
C GLU A 18 -7.70 6.76 -12.55
N LEU A 19 -8.00 6.84 -11.27
CA LEU A 19 -9.26 6.35 -10.74
C LEU A 19 -10.34 7.43 -10.69
N GLU A 20 -10.01 8.63 -11.14
CA GLU A 20 -10.93 9.76 -11.15
C GLU A 20 -11.42 10.11 -9.74
N ILE A 21 -10.53 10.00 -8.78
CA ILE A 21 -10.80 10.42 -7.41
C ILE A 21 -10.34 11.86 -7.32
N SER A 22 -11.25 12.76 -7.02
CA SER A 22 -10.97 14.19 -7.19
C SER A 22 -10.27 14.82 -6.01
N SER A 23 -10.27 14.20 -4.83
CA SER A 23 -9.64 14.81 -3.65
C SER A 23 -9.29 13.75 -2.63
N LEU A 24 -8.43 14.13 -1.69
CA LEU A 24 -8.10 13.24 -0.58
C LEU A 24 -9.32 12.95 0.27
N GLU A 25 -10.25 13.89 0.35
CA GLU A 25 -11.49 13.64 1.08
C GLU A 25 -12.31 12.55 0.43
N ASP A 26 -12.37 12.57 -0.91
CA ASP A 26 -13.09 11.51 -1.62
C ASP A 26 -12.39 10.17 -1.42
N LEU A 27 -11.06 10.16 -1.46
CA LEU A 27 -10.34 8.91 -1.22
C LEU A 27 -10.58 8.42 0.20
N ALA A 28 -10.57 9.32 1.16
CA ALA A 28 -10.79 8.95 2.55
C ALA A 28 -12.16 8.33 2.74
N GLU A 29 -13.16 8.87 2.09
CA GLU A 29 -14.50 8.31 2.14
C GLU A 29 -14.54 6.90 1.57
N ARG A 30 -13.85 6.71 0.44
CA ARG A 30 -13.77 5.40 -0.19
C ARG A 30 -13.12 4.37 0.73
N CYS A 31 -12.14 4.79 1.49
CA CYS A 31 -11.36 3.88 2.32
C CYS A 31 -11.87 3.76 3.73
N GLY A 32 -12.85 4.57 4.11
CA GLY A 32 -13.32 4.59 5.49
C GLY A 32 -12.29 5.17 6.46
N SER A 33 -11.56 6.19 6.01
CA SER A 33 -10.52 6.80 6.81
C SER A 33 -10.70 8.31 6.76
N ASP A 34 -9.72 9.09 7.19
CA ASP A 34 -9.78 10.53 7.05
C ASP A 34 -8.59 11.02 6.24
N LYS A 35 -8.73 12.20 5.65
CA LYS A 35 -7.72 12.68 4.72
C LYS A 35 -6.40 12.98 5.39
N GLY A 36 -6.42 13.41 6.65
CA GLY A 36 -5.19 13.67 7.37
C GLY A 36 -4.37 12.41 7.59
N ASN A 37 -5.07 11.33 7.90
CA ASN A 37 -4.41 10.05 8.08
C ASN A 37 -3.76 9.59 6.78
N ILE A 38 -4.49 9.68 5.67
CA ILE A 38 -3.96 9.28 4.38
C ILE A 38 -2.77 10.15 4.00
N SER A 39 -2.89 11.46 4.20
CA SER A 39 -1.80 12.37 3.89
C SER A 39 -0.53 12.00 4.67
N ARG A 40 -0.66 11.72 5.96
CA ARG A 40 0.50 11.39 6.78
C ARG A 40 1.13 10.07 6.34
N ILE A 41 0.30 9.11 5.93
CA ILE A 41 0.81 7.82 5.46
C ILE A 41 1.65 8.02 4.19
N PHE A 42 1.15 8.79 3.23
CA PHE A 42 1.84 8.95 1.96
C PHE A 42 2.98 9.97 2.02
N HIS A 43 2.99 10.81 3.05
CA HIS A 43 4.17 11.62 3.33
C HIS A 43 5.16 10.86 4.22
N GLN A 44 4.85 9.62 4.55
CA GLN A 44 5.70 8.75 5.34
C GLN A 44 5.94 9.29 6.74
N GLN A 45 4.97 10.02 7.26
CA GLN A 45 5.02 10.54 8.61
C GLN A 45 4.43 9.57 9.61
N GLN A 46 3.67 8.60 9.13
CA GLN A 46 3.18 7.51 9.97
C GLN A 46 2.95 6.30 9.09
N ARG A 47 2.91 5.12 9.72
CA ARG A 47 2.57 3.89 9.01
C ARG A 47 1.10 3.56 9.24
N PRO A 48 0.44 2.95 8.25
CA PRO A 48 -0.94 2.56 8.44
C PRO A 48 -1.02 1.42 9.44
N ARG A 49 -2.13 1.36 10.15
CA ARG A 49 -2.41 0.21 10.99
C ARG A 49 -2.64 -0.99 10.09
N VAL A 50 -2.35 -2.17 10.64
CA VAL A 50 -2.48 -3.40 9.86
C VAL A 50 -3.91 -3.54 9.31
N ASP A 51 -4.91 -3.22 10.14
CA ASP A 51 -6.30 -3.36 9.72
C ASP A 51 -6.74 -2.27 8.76
N ALA A 52 -5.91 -1.26 8.51
CA ALA A 52 -6.22 -0.23 7.54
C ALA A 52 -5.63 -0.53 6.16
N LEU A 53 -4.79 -1.54 6.06
CA LEU A 53 -4.09 -1.81 4.80
C LEU A 53 -5.04 -2.25 3.70
N GLU A 54 -5.91 -3.20 3.99
CA GLU A 54 -6.81 -3.70 2.96
C GLU A 54 -7.82 -2.66 2.49
N PRO A 55 -8.47 -1.91 3.39
CA PRO A 55 -9.39 -0.88 2.90
C PRO A 55 -8.69 0.18 2.06
N LEU A 56 -7.48 0.57 2.42
CA LEU A 56 -6.75 1.57 1.66
C LEU A 56 -6.34 1.01 0.30
N ALA A 57 -5.82 -0.22 0.28
CA ALA A 57 -5.45 -0.85 -0.97
C ALA A 57 -6.67 -1.03 -1.87
N PHE A 58 -7.79 -1.44 -1.29
CA PHE A 58 -9.02 -1.61 -2.05
C PHE A 58 -9.49 -0.28 -2.64
N GLY A 59 -9.44 0.78 -1.86
CA GLY A 59 -9.85 2.10 -2.35
C GLY A 59 -8.98 2.59 -3.48
N LEU A 60 -7.72 2.22 -3.49
CA LEU A 60 -6.79 2.59 -4.56
C LEU A 60 -6.70 1.53 -5.65
N GLU A 61 -7.41 0.42 -5.47
CA GLU A 61 -7.48 -0.68 -6.44
C GLU A 61 -6.11 -1.26 -6.74
N VAL A 62 -5.34 -1.47 -5.68
CA VAL A 62 -4.04 -2.11 -5.78
C VAL A 62 -3.98 -3.23 -4.74
N SER A 63 -2.98 -4.09 -4.87
CA SER A 63 -2.75 -5.13 -3.87
C SER A 63 -2.15 -4.50 -2.62
N VAL A 64 -2.24 -5.22 -1.50
CA VAL A 64 -1.60 -4.76 -0.27
C VAL A 64 -0.09 -4.65 -0.49
N TYR A 65 0.50 -5.61 -1.22
CA TYR A 65 1.93 -5.54 -1.49
C TYR A 65 2.29 -4.26 -2.27
N GLU A 66 1.51 -3.94 -3.31
CA GLU A 66 1.77 -2.72 -4.06
C GLU A 66 1.65 -1.49 -3.17
N LEU A 67 0.64 -1.47 -2.31
CA LEU A 67 0.48 -0.36 -1.38
C LEU A 67 1.70 -0.23 -0.47
N LEU A 68 2.19 -1.33 0.08
CA LEU A 68 3.34 -1.27 0.97
C LEU A 68 4.58 -0.75 0.26
N VAL A 69 4.76 -1.13 -1.00
CA VAL A 69 5.88 -0.61 -1.78
C VAL A 69 5.72 0.90 -1.99
N ARG A 70 4.50 1.32 -2.33
CA ARG A 70 4.28 2.73 -2.67
C ARG A 70 4.38 3.67 -1.48
N ILE A 71 4.08 3.19 -0.29
CA ILE A 71 4.25 4.03 0.90
C ILE A 71 5.64 3.92 1.50
N GLY A 72 6.54 3.19 0.83
CA GLY A 72 7.92 3.10 1.26
C GLY A 72 8.17 2.15 2.41
N ALA A 73 7.21 1.24 2.69
CA ALA A 73 7.35 0.32 3.80
C ALA A 73 8.20 -0.89 3.45
N VAL A 74 8.19 -1.30 2.18
CA VAL A 74 9.02 -2.42 1.74
C VAL A 74 9.67 -2.05 0.42
N ASP A 75 10.80 -2.67 0.14
CA ASP A 75 11.46 -2.51 -1.15
C ASP A 75 10.78 -3.37 -2.17
N PRO A 76 10.59 -2.86 -3.38
CA PRO A 76 10.13 -3.74 -4.45
C PRO A 76 11.21 -4.75 -4.76
N THR A 77 10.79 -5.98 -5.04
CA THR A 77 11.74 -7.00 -5.44
C THR A 77 11.44 -7.42 -6.87
N GLU A 78 12.50 -7.74 -7.58
CA GLU A 78 12.31 -8.13 -8.95
C GLU A 78 11.74 -9.47 -9.06
N ASP A 79 12.16 -10.28 -8.15
CA ASP A 79 11.66 -11.56 -8.18
C ASP A 79 10.45 -11.71 -7.40
N GLN A 80 10.14 -11.23 -6.94
CA GLN A 80 9.20 -11.44 -6.21
C GLN A 80 8.52 -11.54 -5.83
N PRO A 81 8.05 -11.61 -5.85
CA PRO A 81 7.28 -11.58 -4.85
C PRO A 81 7.50 -12.53 -3.91
N PRO A 82 7.52 -12.57 -3.24
CA PRO A 82 7.94 -13.46 -2.31
C PRO A 82 7.12 -14.55 -1.99
N VAL A 83 7.14 -14.88 -2.12
CA VAL A 83 6.59 -15.75 -1.81
C VAL A 83 6.66 -16.59 -1.26
N VAL A 84 6.71 -16.76 -1.21
CA VAL A 84 6.69 -17.49 -0.93
C VAL A 84 6.92 -18.43 -1.00
N GLN A 85 7.26 -18.62 -1.21
CA GLN A 85 7.35 -19.34 -1.39
C GLN A 85 7.71 -20.19 -1.34
N ARG A 86 8.08 -20.55 -1.51
CA ARG A 86 8.15 -21.37 -1.61
C ARG A 86 8.27 -22.18 -1.30
N ALA A 87 8.23 -22.06 -1.52
CA ALA A 87 8.14 -22.71 -1.29
C ALA A 87 8.25 -23.44 -1.08
N GLY A 88 8.42 -23.48 -1.30
CA GLY A 88 8.23 -24.10 -1.16
C GLY A 88 8.50 -24.55 -0.86
N GLN A 89 8.64 -24.38 -0.97
CA GLN A 89 8.50 -24.61 -0.66
C GLN A 89 8.42 -24.83 -0.13
N ARG A 90 8.30 -24.47 -0.05
CA ARG A 90 7.72 -24.60 0.50
C ARG A 90 7.43 -24.53 1.18
N ILE A 91 7.35 -24.03 1.33
CA ILE A 91 6.78 -23.91 2.08
C ILE A 91 6.41 -24.08 2.73
N THR A 92 6.19 -23.98 2.55
CA THR A 92 5.44 -24.20 3.26
C THR A 92 5.35 -24.12 4.33
N PHE A 93 5.12 -23.68 4.63
CA PHE A 93 4.95 -23.48 5.84
C PHE A 93 3.99 -23.92 6.38
N ASN A 94 3.83 -24.11 6.85
CA ASN A 94 2.90 -24.47 7.33
C ASN A 94 2.54 -24.13 8.57
N TRP A 95 1.93 -23.58 8.71
CA TRP A 95 1.41 -23.17 9.82
C TRP A 95 1.01 -24.30 10.52
N PRO A 96 1.19 -24.56 11.39
CA PRO A 96 0.82 -25.62 12.01
C PRO A 96 -0.45 -25.68 12.27
N ASP A 97 -0.50 -25.88 12.04
CA ASP A 97 -1.45 -25.97 12.07
C ASP A 97 -1.77 -26.25 12.78
#